data_25a025077329b581936741e11d0048ba
#
_entry.id   25a025077329b581936741e11d0048ba
#
_cell.length_a   1.000
_cell.length_b   1.000
_cell.length_c   1.000
_cell.angle_alpha   90.00
_cell.angle_beta   90.00
_cell.angle_gamma   90.00
#
_symmetry.space_group_name_H-M   'P 1'
#
loop_
_entity.id
_entity.type
_entity.pdbx_description
1 polymer ?
#
loop_
_entity_poly.entity_id
_entity_poly.type
_entity_poly.pdbx_seq_one_letter_code
_entity_poly.pdbx_strand_id
1 'polypeptide(L)'
;MAGLVSRRRPSGGRTVFALVHALVPLALALAPLPAMAASSLSAWRINREGQLELRTAPDLPVRAFYEAGRGGIGPRVWFDLPGAPLRTRTIPGSGLVRQIRVGQPTPDSTRLVVEFQPGTQLDPSSLKLVGTARDRWRMDLTGLAPYGLQAIGEGDIEAPVFTPAWRQGPLAPPQPRPGAALGPLSASGLPEVTPGRFKVVIDPGHGGPDPGAVGIGNLRETDVVLDVSLQVAQLLQAKGVQVLMTRTSEVDVDLPPRAALANSSGADLFLSVHANALSMARPDVNGIETFYFDSPRARALAQAVQEEVLAVSPGSPDRGARTARFYVIRRTTMPSALLEMGFLTGELDAPRLADPAHRRRLALAISRGLLNVLRQGP
;
A
#
# COMPACT_ATOMS: atom_id res chain seq x y z
N MET A 1 42.35 26.11 -102.22
CA MET A 1 43.29 25.04 -101.97
C MET A 1 43.35 24.73 -100.46
N ALA A 2 42.96 23.65 -100.14
CA ALA A 2 43.04 22.73 -99.10
C ALA A 2 44.00 23.08 -97.93
N GLY A 3 43.55 23.00 -96.72
CA GLY A 3 44.34 23.07 -95.49
C GLY A 3 43.60 22.37 -94.35
N LEU A 4 44.17 21.32 -93.92
CA LEU A 4 43.67 20.29 -93.01
C LEU A 4 43.36 20.86 -91.63
N VAL A 5 42.22 20.40 -91.11
CA VAL A 5 41.73 20.54 -89.75
C VAL A 5 42.35 19.49 -88.86
N SER A 6 42.94 19.90 -87.74
CA SER A 6 43.32 19.01 -86.67
C SER A 6 42.30 19.17 -85.51
N ARG A 7 41.61 18.07 -85.19
CA ARG A 7 40.69 17.94 -84.06
C ARG A 7 41.48 17.66 -82.81
N ARG A 8 41.32 18.51 -81.77
CA ARG A 8 41.59 18.11 -80.38
C ARG A 8 40.29 18.00 -79.60
N ARG A 9 40.06 16.87 -78.97
CA ARG A 9 38.97 16.61 -78.05
C ARG A 9 39.20 17.33 -76.75
N PRO A 10 38.15 17.92 -76.09
CA PRO A 10 38.24 18.38 -74.71
C PRO A 10 37.94 17.17 -73.78
N SER A 11 38.76 17.01 -72.76
CA SER A 11 38.64 16.09 -71.66
C SER A 11 37.41 16.47 -70.80
N GLY A 12 36.52 15.52 -70.58
CA GLY A 12 35.36 15.69 -69.75
C GLY A 12 35.70 15.79 -68.28
N GLY A 13 35.45 16.95 -67.72
CA GLY A 13 35.36 17.10 -66.27
C GLY A 13 33.96 16.66 -65.79
N ARG A 14 33.93 15.58 -65.01
CA ARG A 14 32.74 15.18 -64.30
C ARG A 14 32.56 16.09 -63.10
N THR A 15 31.65 17.00 -63.15
CA THR A 15 31.19 17.77 -61.99
C THR A 15 30.26 16.88 -61.18
N VAL A 16 30.76 16.40 -60.03
CA VAL A 16 29.98 15.65 -59.06
C VAL A 16 29.23 16.69 -58.24
N PHE A 17 27.93 16.78 -58.47
CA PHE A 17 27.03 17.49 -57.55
C PHE A 17 26.88 16.65 -56.27
N ALA A 18 27.54 17.04 -55.18
CA ALA A 18 27.27 16.50 -53.86
C ALA A 18 25.97 17.07 -53.35
N LEU A 19 24.93 16.27 -53.38
CA LEU A 19 23.65 16.56 -52.72
C LEU A 19 23.85 16.41 -51.21
N VAL A 20 24.08 17.50 -50.51
CA VAL A 20 24.11 17.54 -49.06
C VAL A 20 22.66 17.41 -48.57
N HIS A 21 22.25 16.18 -48.21
CA HIS A 21 21.02 15.98 -47.46
C HIS A 21 21.24 16.48 -46.04
N ALA A 22 20.73 17.67 -45.75
CA ALA A 22 20.60 18.13 -44.37
C ALA A 22 19.53 17.26 -43.66
N LEU A 23 19.97 16.27 -42.90
CA LEU A 23 19.14 15.57 -41.93
C LEU A 23 18.81 16.56 -40.81
N VAL A 24 17.61 17.14 -40.89
CA VAL A 24 17.01 17.84 -39.76
C VAL A 24 16.55 16.75 -38.78
N PRO A 25 17.11 16.70 -37.57
CA PRO A 25 16.58 15.75 -36.58
C PRO A 25 15.19 16.24 -36.17
N LEU A 26 14.17 15.51 -36.58
CA LEU A 26 12.81 15.66 -36.07
C LEU A 26 12.85 15.22 -34.59
N ALA A 27 13.16 16.14 -33.70
CA ALA A 27 12.97 15.98 -32.28
C ALA A 27 11.46 15.85 -32.03
N LEU A 28 10.95 14.59 -32.05
CA LEU A 28 9.64 14.31 -31.50
C LEU A 28 9.71 14.68 -30.02
N ALA A 29 9.22 15.87 -29.69
CA ALA A 29 8.93 16.23 -28.29
C ALA A 29 7.82 15.25 -27.83
N LEU A 30 8.23 14.17 -27.12
CA LEU A 30 7.28 13.38 -26.34
C LEU A 30 6.67 14.34 -25.33
N ALA A 31 5.48 14.85 -25.61
CA ALA A 31 4.67 15.52 -24.62
C ALA A 31 4.53 14.57 -23.43
N PRO A 32 4.78 15.00 -22.19
CA PRO A 32 4.58 14.15 -21.03
C PRO A 32 3.12 13.71 -21.04
N LEU A 33 2.90 12.40 -21.07
CA LEU A 33 1.57 11.84 -20.89
C LEU A 33 0.98 12.44 -19.61
N PRO A 34 -0.25 12.93 -19.61
CA PRO A 34 -0.85 13.49 -18.41
C PRO A 34 -0.75 12.44 -17.30
N ALA A 35 -0.15 12.81 -16.19
CA ALA A 35 -0.08 11.96 -15.02
C ALA A 35 -1.52 11.62 -14.64
N MET A 36 -1.90 10.33 -14.78
CA MET A 36 -3.23 9.88 -14.39
C MET A 36 -3.42 10.17 -12.90
N ALA A 37 -4.51 10.84 -12.56
CA ALA A 37 -4.82 11.11 -11.16
C ALA A 37 -4.94 9.78 -10.40
N ALA A 38 -4.31 9.70 -9.24
CA ALA A 38 -4.45 8.52 -8.38
C ALA A 38 -5.90 8.35 -7.92
N SER A 39 -6.28 7.10 -7.64
CA SER A 39 -7.61 6.78 -7.13
C SER A 39 -7.98 7.64 -5.91
N SER A 40 -9.17 8.18 -5.92
CA SER A 40 -9.72 8.87 -4.76
C SER A 40 -10.24 7.91 -3.67
N LEU A 41 -10.31 6.60 -3.95
CA LEU A 41 -10.52 5.56 -2.93
C LEU A 41 -9.21 5.31 -2.19
N SER A 42 -9.12 5.75 -0.95
CA SER A 42 -7.91 5.61 -0.14
C SER A 42 -7.91 4.37 0.76
N ALA A 43 -9.09 3.89 1.17
CA ALA A 43 -9.22 2.66 1.95
C ALA A 43 -10.65 2.12 1.89
N TRP A 44 -10.82 0.82 2.17
CA TRP A 44 -12.12 0.20 2.36
C TRP A 44 -12.01 -1.05 3.24
N ARG A 45 -13.12 -1.43 3.88
CA ARG A 45 -13.24 -2.70 4.60
C ARG A 45 -14.69 -3.13 4.73
N ILE A 46 -14.94 -4.41 4.97
CA ILE A 46 -16.20 -4.92 5.51
C ILE A 46 -15.93 -5.29 6.96
N ASN A 47 -16.64 -4.65 7.88
CA ASN A 47 -16.49 -4.91 9.32
C ASN A 47 -17.26 -6.19 9.75
N ARG A 48 -17.14 -6.58 11.02
CA ARG A 48 -17.77 -7.80 11.55
C ARG A 48 -19.31 -7.74 11.58
N GLU A 49 -19.86 -6.54 11.59
CA GLU A 49 -21.29 -6.28 11.51
C GLU A 49 -21.84 -6.35 10.08
N GLY A 50 -21.01 -6.67 9.07
CA GLY A 50 -21.40 -6.74 7.68
C GLY A 50 -21.54 -5.37 7.01
N GLN A 51 -20.97 -4.33 7.57
CA GLN A 51 -20.99 -2.98 7.00
C GLN A 51 -19.75 -2.74 6.14
N LEU A 52 -19.95 -2.26 4.92
CA LEU A 52 -18.89 -1.74 4.07
C LEU A 52 -18.56 -0.31 4.50
N GLU A 53 -17.32 -0.06 4.80
CA GLU A 53 -16.78 1.24 5.12
C GLU A 53 -15.78 1.67 4.04
N LEU A 54 -15.95 2.90 3.52
CA LEU A 54 -15.05 3.49 2.52
C LEU A 54 -14.37 4.73 3.09
N ARG A 55 -13.15 4.95 2.69
CA ARG A 55 -12.43 6.21 2.87
C ARG A 55 -12.04 6.76 1.51
N THR A 56 -12.37 8.02 1.26
CA THR A 56 -12.16 8.68 -0.03
C THR A 56 -11.38 9.98 0.13
N ALA A 57 -11.12 10.67 -0.97
CA ALA A 57 -10.76 12.07 -0.89
C ALA A 57 -11.88 12.86 -0.18
N PRO A 58 -11.55 13.93 0.58
CA PRO A 58 -12.55 14.75 1.25
C PRO A 58 -13.56 15.36 0.26
N ASP A 59 -14.82 15.48 0.69
CA ASP A 59 -15.92 16.12 -0.06
C ASP A 59 -16.20 15.51 -1.45
N LEU A 60 -15.78 14.28 -1.67
CA LEU A 60 -16.02 13.55 -2.91
C LEU A 60 -17.45 12.98 -2.93
N PRO A 61 -18.27 13.27 -3.94
CA PRO A 61 -19.54 12.56 -4.12
C PRO A 61 -19.25 11.12 -4.55
N VAL A 62 -19.74 10.16 -3.75
CA VAL A 62 -19.63 8.72 -4.05
C VAL A 62 -20.97 8.21 -4.54
N ARG A 63 -20.97 7.55 -5.72
CA ARG A 63 -22.14 6.87 -6.27
C ARG A 63 -22.06 5.38 -6.00
N ALA A 64 -23.14 4.82 -5.50
CA ALA A 64 -23.30 3.39 -5.28
C ALA A 64 -24.35 2.82 -6.23
N PHE A 65 -24.12 1.62 -6.73
CA PHE A 65 -25.00 0.93 -7.65
C PHE A 65 -25.23 -0.51 -7.19
N TYR A 66 -26.37 -1.07 -7.55
CA TYR A 66 -26.75 -2.43 -7.24
C TYR A 66 -27.19 -3.16 -8.52
N GLU A 67 -26.85 -4.44 -8.62
CA GLU A 67 -27.37 -5.36 -9.62
C GLU A 67 -27.80 -6.66 -8.96
N ALA A 68 -29.01 -7.11 -9.25
CA ALA A 68 -29.51 -8.42 -8.82
C ALA A 68 -28.74 -9.56 -9.47
N GLY A 69 -28.52 -10.64 -8.72
CA GLY A 69 -27.88 -11.85 -9.28
C GLY A 69 -28.74 -12.53 -10.33
N ARG A 70 -28.12 -13.17 -11.32
CA ARG A 70 -28.79 -14.02 -12.34
C ARG A 70 -27.84 -15.09 -12.87
N GLY A 71 -28.41 -16.24 -13.27
CA GLY A 71 -27.66 -17.26 -14.01
C GLY A 71 -26.45 -17.81 -13.27
N GLY A 72 -26.54 -18.01 -11.96
CA GLY A 72 -25.43 -18.49 -11.14
C GLY A 72 -24.41 -17.42 -10.71
N ILE A 73 -24.66 -16.17 -11.06
CA ILE A 73 -23.92 -14.99 -10.56
C ILE A 73 -24.71 -14.38 -9.42
N GLY A 74 -24.03 -14.13 -8.29
CA GLY A 74 -24.62 -13.46 -7.14
C GLY A 74 -24.89 -11.97 -7.38
N PRO A 75 -25.69 -11.32 -6.53
CA PRO A 75 -25.92 -9.89 -6.62
C PRO A 75 -24.62 -9.11 -6.39
N ARG A 76 -24.57 -7.88 -6.89
CA ARG A 76 -23.40 -7.01 -6.80
C ARG A 76 -23.78 -5.61 -6.36
N VAL A 77 -22.94 -5.06 -5.52
CA VAL A 77 -22.93 -3.62 -5.17
C VAL A 77 -21.62 -3.04 -5.65
N TRP A 78 -21.62 -1.88 -6.30
CA TRP A 78 -20.35 -1.25 -6.68
C TRP A 78 -20.39 0.27 -6.52
N PHE A 79 -19.17 0.82 -6.47
CA PHE A 79 -18.92 2.24 -6.27
C PHE A 79 -17.95 2.70 -7.35
N ASP A 80 -18.30 3.79 -8.04
CA ASP A 80 -17.43 4.43 -9.01
C ASP A 80 -16.83 5.70 -8.38
N LEU A 81 -15.50 5.80 -8.46
CA LEU A 81 -14.73 6.87 -7.86
C LEU A 81 -13.72 7.42 -8.87
N PRO A 82 -13.45 8.73 -8.86
CA PRO A 82 -12.42 9.32 -9.72
C PRO A 82 -11.02 8.80 -9.43
N GLY A 83 -10.17 8.86 -10.47
CA GLY A 83 -8.77 8.46 -10.43
C GLY A 83 -8.54 6.97 -10.61
N ALA A 84 -7.44 6.63 -11.25
CA ALA A 84 -7.09 5.26 -11.58
C ALA A 84 -6.51 4.52 -10.38
N PRO A 85 -6.91 3.25 -10.12
CA PRO A 85 -6.25 2.43 -9.12
C PRO A 85 -4.84 2.10 -9.60
N LEU A 86 -3.90 1.96 -8.67
CA LEU A 86 -2.53 1.55 -9.02
C LEU A 86 -2.50 0.18 -9.72
N ARG A 87 -3.37 -0.70 -9.28
CA ARG A 87 -3.56 -2.05 -9.86
C ARG A 87 -5.00 -2.49 -9.69
N THR A 88 -5.49 -3.23 -10.66
CA THR A 88 -6.74 -3.97 -10.51
C THR A 88 -6.48 -5.25 -9.73
N ARG A 89 -7.42 -5.67 -8.89
CA ARG A 89 -7.30 -6.90 -8.09
C ARG A 89 -8.66 -7.51 -7.77
N THR A 90 -8.66 -8.82 -7.57
CA THR A 90 -9.80 -9.58 -7.06
C THR A 90 -9.37 -10.28 -5.78
N ILE A 91 -10.14 -10.09 -4.72
CA ILE A 91 -9.87 -10.62 -3.39
C ILE A 91 -11.01 -11.58 -3.04
N PRO A 92 -10.72 -12.82 -2.63
CA PRO A 92 -11.75 -13.73 -2.12
C PRO A 92 -12.48 -13.13 -0.93
N GLY A 93 -13.79 -13.24 -0.91
CA GLY A 93 -14.61 -12.81 0.22
C GLY A 93 -14.79 -13.92 1.25
N SER A 94 -15.64 -13.65 2.24
CA SER A 94 -16.03 -14.62 3.28
C SER A 94 -17.53 -14.52 3.55
N GLY A 95 -18.14 -15.57 4.07
CA GLY A 95 -19.57 -15.62 4.37
C GLY A 95 -20.43 -15.37 3.13
N LEU A 96 -21.30 -14.40 3.18
CA LEU A 96 -22.17 -14.01 2.06
C LEU A 96 -21.42 -13.28 0.93
N VAL A 97 -20.27 -12.70 1.19
CA VAL A 97 -19.45 -12.04 0.16
C VAL A 97 -18.61 -13.08 -0.55
N ARG A 98 -18.81 -13.23 -1.86
CA ARG A 98 -18.04 -14.15 -2.71
C ARG A 98 -16.65 -13.61 -3.01
N GLN A 99 -16.59 -12.36 -3.43
CA GLN A 99 -15.35 -11.67 -3.78
C GLN A 99 -15.51 -10.16 -3.78
N ILE A 100 -14.40 -9.46 -3.68
CA ILE A 100 -14.33 -8.02 -3.85
C ILE A 100 -13.34 -7.72 -4.97
N ARG A 101 -13.70 -6.79 -5.85
CA ARG A 101 -12.86 -6.41 -6.99
C ARG A 101 -12.59 -4.92 -6.97
N VAL A 102 -11.34 -4.56 -7.12
CA VAL A 102 -10.93 -3.19 -7.49
C VAL A 102 -10.59 -3.21 -8.96
N GLY A 103 -11.39 -2.51 -9.76
CA GLY A 103 -11.27 -2.45 -11.22
C GLY A 103 -11.07 -1.03 -11.71
N GLN A 104 -10.73 -0.91 -12.99
CA GLN A 104 -10.56 0.36 -13.69
C GLN A 104 -11.49 0.37 -14.90
N PRO A 105 -12.77 0.81 -14.75
CA PRO A 105 -13.74 0.80 -15.85
C PRO A 105 -13.41 1.82 -16.94
N THR A 106 -12.77 2.94 -16.59
CA THR A 106 -12.23 3.94 -17.53
C THR A 106 -10.80 4.32 -17.13
N PRO A 107 -10.00 4.94 -18.00
CA PRO A 107 -8.62 5.32 -17.67
C PRO A 107 -8.46 6.17 -16.43
N ASP A 108 -9.48 6.91 -16.03
CA ASP A 108 -9.48 7.90 -14.95
C ASP A 108 -10.44 7.56 -13.80
N SER A 109 -10.87 6.29 -13.71
CA SER A 109 -11.82 5.86 -12.67
C SER A 109 -11.40 4.57 -11.97
N THR A 110 -11.81 4.45 -10.72
CA THR A 110 -11.73 3.25 -9.89
C THR A 110 -13.12 2.72 -9.65
N ARG A 111 -13.34 1.41 -9.80
CA ARG A 111 -14.57 0.72 -9.42
C ARG A 111 -14.29 -0.31 -8.33
N LEU A 112 -14.88 -0.12 -7.17
CA LEU A 112 -14.94 -1.14 -6.13
C LEU A 112 -16.24 -1.94 -6.28
N VAL A 113 -16.15 -3.26 -6.43
CA VAL A 113 -17.29 -4.17 -6.57
C VAL A 113 -17.30 -5.14 -5.41
N VAL A 114 -18.40 -5.24 -4.70
CA VAL A 114 -18.69 -6.32 -3.74
C VAL A 114 -19.65 -7.29 -4.41
N GLU A 115 -19.21 -8.51 -4.68
CA GLU A 115 -20.01 -9.58 -5.27
C GLU A 115 -20.39 -10.59 -4.18
N PHE A 116 -21.67 -10.93 -4.09
CA PHE A 116 -22.19 -11.86 -3.11
C PHE A 116 -22.29 -13.29 -3.66
N GLN A 117 -22.50 -14.25 -2.79
CA GLN A 117 -22.74 -15.64 -3.20
C GLN A 117 -24.00 -15.74 -4.05
N PRO A 118 -24.03 -16.66 -5.05
CA PRO A 118 -25.26 -16.97 -5.77
C PRO A 118 -26.39 -17.34 -4.81
N GLY A 119 -27.59 -16.83 -5.08
CA GLY A 119 -28.75 -17.06 -4.20
C GLY A 119 -28.86 -16.09 -3.02
N THR A 120 -27.85 -15.26 -2.76
CA THR A 120 -27.99 -14.17 -1.78
C THR A 120 -29.06 -13.20 -2.29
N GLN A 121 -29.95 -12.83 -1.39
CA GLN A 121 -30.99 -11.85 -1.66
C GLN A 121 -30.63 -10.55 -0.96
N LEU A 122 -30.50 -9.45 -1.68
CA LEU A 122 -30.26 -8.11 -1.15
C LEU A 122 -31.48 -7.24 -1.44
N ASP A 123 -31.97 -6.54 -0.44
CA ASP A 123 -33.01 -5.52 -0.64
C ASP A 123 -32.35 -4.17 -0.96
N PRO A 124 -32.45 -3.67 -2.22
CA PRO A 124 -31.87 -2.40 -2.58
C PRO A 124 -32.39 -1.23 -1.74
N SER A 125 -33.62 -1.30 -1.22
CA SER A 125 -34.20 -0.25 -0.38
C SER A 125 -33.53 -0.13 1.00
N SER A 126 -32.91 -1.22 1.46
CA SER A 126 -32.15 -1.27 2.73
C SER A 126 -30.68 -0.88 2.54
N LEU A 127 -30.17 -0.90 1.31
CA LEU A 127 -28.79 -0.55 0.99
C LEU A 127 -28.65 0.98 0.93
N LYS A 128 -28.27 1.60 2.02
CA LYS A 128 -28.04 3.05 2.08
C LYS A 128 -26.55 3.35 2.20
N LEU A 129 -26.04 4.14 1.26
CA LEU A 129 -24.71 4.73 1.39
C LEU A 129 -24.82 5.99 2.23
N VAL A 130 -24.17 6.02 3.38
CA VAL A 130 -24.22 7.12 4.34
C VAL A 130 -22.82 7.72 4.51
N GLY A 131 -22.66 9.01 4.25
CA GLY A 131 -21.47 9.77 4.61
C GLY A 131 -21.40 9.95 6.13
N THR A 132 -20.32 9.50 6.75
CA THR A 132 -20.08 9.58 8.19
C THR A 132 -19.06 10.66 8.56
N ALA A 133 -18.33 11.18 7.56
CA ALA A 133 -17.44 12.33 7.63
C ALA A 133 -17.16 12.81 6.20
N ARG A 134 -16.42 13.94 6.04
CA ARG A 134 -16.08 14.51 4.73
C ARG A 134 -15.35 13.54 3.78
N ASP A 135 -14.68 12.53 4.34
CA ASP A 135 -13.85 11.54 3.64
C ASP A 135 -14.30 10.09 3.91
N ARG A 136 -15.46 9.86 4.52
CA ARG A 136 -15.86 8.53 5.00
C ARG A 136 -17.30 8.20 4.73
N TRP A 137 -17.50 6.97 4.26
CA TRP A 137 -18.79 6.44 3.86
C TRP A 137 -19.03 5.08 4.47
N ARG A 138 -20.28 4.75 4.73
CA ARG A 138 -20.70 3.45 5.26
C ARG A 138 -21.94 2.96 4.52
N MET A 139 -21.97 1.66 4.26
CA MET A 139 -23.15 0.97 3.73
C MET A 139 -23.37 -0.32 4.52
N ASP A 140 -24.59 -0.53 4.99
CA ASP A 140 -24.98 -1.81 5.57
C ASP A 140 -25.29 -2.80 4.43
N LEU A 141 -24.66 -3.99 4.47
CA LEU A 141 -24.80 -5.02 3.45
C LEU A 141 -25.70 -6.18 3.93
N THR A 142 -26.40 -6.04 5.06
CA THR A 142 -27.17 -7.11 5.70
C THR A 142 -28.64 -7.20 5.28
N GLY A 143 -29.13 -6.28 4.42
CA GLY A 143 -30.55 -6.25 4.00
C GLY A 143 -30.84 -6.91 2.65
N LEU A 144 -31.98 -7.63 2.45
CA LEU A 144 -32.09 -8.72 1.45
C LEU A 144 -33.42 -8.86 0.69
N ALA A 145 -33.50 -8.58 -0.64
CA ALA A 145 -34.48 -9.13 -1.62
C ALA A 145 -34.14 -8.78 -3.09
N PRO A 146 -34.63 -9.48 -4.14
CA PRO A 146 -34.06 -9.42 -5.49
C PRO A 146 -34.77 -8.40 -6.40
N TYR A 147 -34.03 -7.40 -6.94
CA TYR A 147 -34.52 -6.52 -8.02
C TYR A 147 -33.39 -6.04 -8.93
N GLY A 148 -33.71 -5.53 -10.13
CA GLY A 148 -32.76 -5.18 -11.20
C GLY A 148 -31.69 -4.14 -10.82
N LEU A 149 -30.95 -3.64 -11.81
CA LEU A 149 -29.91 -2.64 -11.60
C LEU A 149 -30.53 -1.33 -11.08
N GLN A 150 -30.11 -0.87 -9.93
CA GLN A 150 -30.52 0.40 -9.35
C GLN A 150 -29.32 1.17 -8.79
N ALA A 151 -29.37 2.51 -8.92
CA ALA A 151 -28.47 3.38 -8.18
C ALA A 151 -28.91 3.42 -6.70
N ILE A 152 -27.98 3.20 -5.80
CA ILE A 152 -28.24 3.19 -4.36
C ILE A 152 -27.78 4.52 -3.76
N GLY A 153 -28.49 5.58 -4.09
CA GLY A 153 -28.14 6.92 -3.66
C GLY A 153 -26.95 7.53 -4.40
N GLU A 154 -26.92 8.81 -4.57
CA GLU A 154 -25.83 9.60 -5.15
C GLU A 154 -24.96 10.21 -4.06
N GLY A 155 -24.48 9.44 -3.10
CA GLY A 155 -23.58 9.99 -2.10
C GLY A 155 -24.14 11.21 -1.34
N ASP A 156 -25.43 11.47 -1.49
CA ASP A 156 -26.09 12.50 -0.75
C ASP A 156 -26.33 12.03 0.67
N ILE A 157 -25.98 12.85 1.52
CA ILE A 157 -25.66 12.61 2.88
C ILE A 157 -26.85 13.06 3.70
N GLU A 158 -27.60 12.16 4.19
CA GLU A 158 -28.20 12.32 5.50
C GLU A 158 -27.19 11.79 6.51
N ALA A 159 -26.23 12.62 6.89
CA ALA A 159 -25.24 12.23 7.87
C ALA A 159 -25.68 12.60 9.28
N PRO A 160 -25.99 11.66 10.14
CA PRO A 160 -25.58 11.81 11.51
C PRO A 160 -24.04 11.70 11.54
N VAL A 161 -23.40 12.62 12.26
CA VAL A 161 -21.95 12.55 12.53
C VAL A 161 -21.71 11.27 13.33
N PHE A 162 -21.46 10.16 12.65
CA PHE A 162 -21.06 8.92 13.28
C PHE A 162 -19.53 8.90 13.38
N THR A 163 -19.03 8.62 14.57
CA THR A 163 -17.63 8.23 14.74
C THR A 163 -17.49 6.83 14.16
N PRO A 164 -16.77 6.63 13.04
CA PRO A 164 -16.64 5.32 12.43
C PRO A 164 -16.06 4.31 13.43
N ALA A 165 -16.44 3.05 13.30
CA ALA A 165 -15.96 1.97 14.20
C ALA A 165 -14.44 1.87 14.29
N TRP A 166 -13.68 2.29 13.27
CA TRP A 166 -12.21 2.37 13.34
C TRP A 166 -11.67 3.50 14.26
N ARG A 167 -12.52 4.44 14.74
CA ARG A 167 -12.14 5.38 15.80
C ARG A 167 -12.44 4.86 17.21
N GLN A 168 -13.15 3.76 17.31
CA GLN A 168 -13.34 3.08 18.58
C GLN A 168 -12.12 2.20 18.84
N GLY A 169 -11.01 2.80 19.25
CA GLY A 169 -9.80 2.15 19.69
C GLY A 169 -9.22 1.06 18.75
N PRO A 170 -7.97 0.67 18.90
CA PRO A 170 -7.46 -0.47 18.19
C PRO A 170 -8.39 -1.66 18.45
N LEU A 171 -8.83 -2.34 17.36
CA LEU A 171 -9.37 -3.69 17.51
C LEU A 171 -8.40 -4.40 18.43
N ALA A 172 -8.90 -4.98 19.53
CA ALA A 172 -8.04 -5.71 20.42
C ALA A 172 -7.13 -6.60 19.57
N PRO A 173 -5.82 -6.51 19.74
CA PRO A 173 -4.90 -7.34 18.97
C PRO A 173 -5.40 -8.78 19.04
N PRO A 174 -5.18 -9.62 18.01
CA PRO A 174 -5.57 -11.03 18.06
C PRO A 174 -5.15 -11.54 19.43
N GLN A 175 -6.14 -12.03 20.20
CA GLN A 175 -5.93 -12.37 21.62
C GLN A 175 -4.70 -13.27 21.71
N PRO A 176 -3.64 -12.90 22.42
CA PRO A 176 -2.50 -13.78 22.60
C PRO A 176 -3.05 -15.09 23.20
N ARG A 177 -2.64 -16.22 22.61
CA ARG A 177 -2.82 -17.51 23.28
C ARG A 177 -2.35 -17.33 24.73
N PRO A 178 -3.01 -17.93 25.72
CA PRO A 178 -2.63 -17.72 27.12
C PRO A 178 -1.21 -18.23 27.38
N GLY A 179 -0.27 -17.33 27.18
CA GLY A 179 1.12 -17.39 27.56
C GLY A 179 1.36 -16.16 28.43
N ALA A 180 2.27 -16.21 29.38
CA ALA A 180 2.50 -15.22 30.41
C ALA A 180 2.23 -13.78 29.94
N ALA A 181 1.37 -13.06 30.64
CA ALA A 181 0.99 -11.68 30.31
C ALA A 181 2.27 -10.85 30.15
N LEU A 182 2.52 -10.37 28.94
CA LEU A 182 3.59 -9.43 28.69
C LEU A 182 3.29 -8.16 29.51
N GLY A 183 4.19 -7.75 30.39
CA GLY A 183 4.06 -6.49 31.12
C GLY A 183 3.86 -5.30 30.17
N PRO A 184 3.60 -4.07 30.68
CA PRO A 184 3.39 -2.89 29.81
C PRO A 184 4.54 -2.65 28.85
N LEU A 185 4.25 -2.19 27.62
CA LEU A 185 5.28 -1.80 26.65
C LEU A 185 6.02 -0.57 27.16
N SER A 186 7.34 -0.66 27.27
CA SER A 186 8.16 0.40 27.83
C SER A 186 9.18 0.91 26.81
N ALA A 187 9.28 2.24 26.67
CA ALA A 187 10.31 2.90 25.88
C ALA A 187 11.62 3.13 26.67
N SER A 188 11.73 2.62 27.89
CA SER A 188 12.95 2.68 28.69
C SER A 188 14.12 2.04 27.94
N GLY A 189 15.29 2.70 27.95
CA GLY A 189 16.49 2.24 27.25
C GLY A 189 16.50 2.47 25.74
N LEU A 190 15.45 3.07 25.15
CA LEU A 190 15.51 3.58 23.78
C LEU A 190 16.24 4.94 23.74
N PRO A 191 16.90 5.26 22.61
CA PRO A 191 17.58 6.54 22.41
C PRO A 191 16.65 7.74 22.64
N GLU A 192 17.18 8.80 23.26
CA GLU A 192 16.45 10.05 23.45
C GLU A 192 16.58 10.94 22.20
N VAL A 193 15.50 11.65 21.86
CA VAL A 193 15.46 12.68 20.83
C VAL A 193 14.75 13.92 21.38
N THR A 194 14.94 15.08 20.76
CA THR A 194 14.22 16.30 21.17
C THR A 194 12.72 16.13 20.93
N PRO A 195 11.87 16.18 21.97
CA PRO A 195 10.43 16.00 21.83
C PRO A 195 9.81 17.01 20.86
N GLY A 196 8.89 16.55 20.04
CA GLY A 196 8.15 17.35 19.05
C GLY A 196 8.94 17.77 17.81
N ARG A 197 10.26 17.52 17.77
CA ARG A 197 11.13 17.91 16.66
C ARG A 197 10.93 17.06 15.41
N PHE A 198 10.73 15.76 15.57
CA PHE A 198 10.74 14.79 14.48
C PHE A 198 9.36 14.20 14.23
N LYS A 199 9.12 13.86 12.96
CA LYS A 199 7.92 13.20 12.48
C LYS A 199 8.27 11.97 11.66
N VAL A 200 7.64 10.84 11.96
CA VAL A 200 7.86 9.56 11.28
C VAL A 200 6.53 9.02 10.76
N VAL A 201 6.54 8.50 9.54
CA VAL A 201 5.40 7.74 9.01
C VAL A 201 5.73 6.25 9.10
N ILE A 202 4.85 5.49 9.75
CA ILE A 202 4.87 4.03 9.81
C ILE A 202 3.77 3.50 8.91
N ASP A 203 4.14 2.61 8.01
CA ASP A 203 3.28 2.03 6.97
C ASP A 203 3.14 0.52 7.17
N PRO A 204 2.14 0.04 7.94
CA PRO A 204 1.86 -1.39 8.00
C PRO A 204 1.41 -1.90 6.63
N GLY A 205 2.13 -2.86 6.04
CA GLY A 205 1.77 -3.44 4.74
C GLY A 205 0.40 -4.11 4.77
N HIS A 206 -0.21 -4.28 3.58
CA HIS A 206 -1.49 -4.98 3.41
C HIS A 206 -2.64 -4.37 4.22
N GLY A 207 -3.68 -5.14 4.55
CA GLY A 207 -4.77 -4.75 5.42
C GLY A 207 -6.16 -4.96 4.80
N GLY A 208 -7.20 -4.99 5.64
CA GLY A 208 -8.56 -5.29 5.23
C GLY A 208 -8.68 -6.71 4.68
N PRO A 209 -9.28 -6.90 3.50
CA PRO A 209 -9.39 -8.23 2.88
C PRO A 209 -8.09 -8.72 2.22
N ASP A 210 -7.05 -7.88 2.14
CA ASP A 210 -5.72 -8.30 1.70
C ASP A 210 -4.93 -8.83 2.91
N PRO A 211 -4.84 -10.16 3.12
CA PRO A 211 -4.14 -10.73 4.26
C PRO A 211 -2.62 -10.59 4.13
N GLY A 212 -2.10 -10.10 2.99
CA GLY A 212 -0.72 -10.29 2.62
C GLY A 212 -0.40 -11.77 2.41
N ALA A 213 0.81 -12.17 2.71
CA ALA A 213 1.17 -13.58 2.73
C ALA A 213 0.48 -14.32 3.90
N VAL A 214 0.18 -15.60 3.66
CA VAL A 214 -0.30 -16.52 4.71
C VAL A 214 0.72 -17.64 4.86
N GLY A 215 1.33 -17.73 6.02
CA GLY A 215 2.43 -18.63 6.31
C GLY A 215 2.06 -19.82 7.16
N ILE A 216 3.07 -20.42 7.79
CA ILE A 216 2.96 -21.59 8.67
C ILE A 216 1.99 -21.29 9.81
N GLY A 217 1.09 -22.24 10.11
CA GLY A 217 0.10 -22.08 11.17
C GLY A 217 -1.01 -21.07 10.85
N ASN A 218 -1.25 -20.78 9.56
CA ASN A 218 -2.21 -19.77 9.10
C ASN A 218 -1.88 -18.35 9.59
N LEU A 219 -0.59 -18.06 9.81
CA LEU A 219 -0.11 -16.75 10.23
C LEU A 219 -0.26 -15.76 9.08
N ARG A 220 -1.07 -14.73 9.27
CA ARG A 220 -1.33 -13.71 8.25
C ARG A 220 -0.33 -12.56 8.40
N GLU A 221 0.22 -12.08 7.28
CA GLU A 221 1.14 -10.95 7.27
C GLU A 221 0.51 -9.70 7.89
N THR A 222 -0.71 -9.38 7.46
CA THR A 222 -1.44 -8.19 7.92
C THR A 222 -1.57 -8.11 9.44
N ASP A 223 -1.76 -9.25 10.13
CA ASP A 223 -1.89 -9.31 11.60
C ASP A 223 -0.56 -9.02 12.28
N VAL A 224 0.52 -9.58 11.75
CA VAL A 224 1.89 -9.43 12.30
C VAL A 224 2.37 -7.99 12.11
N VAL A 225 2.27 -7.46 10.90
CA VAL A 225 2.78 -6.12 10.58
C VAL A 225 2.00 -5.01 11.27
N LEU A 226 0.68 -5.19 11.44
CA LEU A 226 -0.14 -4.21 12.18
C LEU A 226 0.22 -4.20 13.66
N ASP A 227 0.34 -5.37 14.30
CA ASP A 227 0.70 -5.48 15.72
C ASP A 227 2.06 -4.84 15.99
N VAL A 228 3.10 -5.18 15.21
CA VAL A 228 4.44 -4.60 15.38
C VAL A 228 4.41 -3.09 15.13
N SER A 229 3.75 -2.63 14.08
CA SER A 229 3.70 -1.21 13.72
C SER A 229 2.99 -0.35 14.77
N LEU A 230 1.92 -0.84 15.38
CA LEU A 230 1.22 -0.16 16.47
C LEU A 230 2.13 -0.01 17.69
N GLN A 231 2.90 -1.04 18.03
CA GLN A 231 3.87 -0.99 19.12
C GLN A 231 5.02 -0.02 18.80
N VAL A 232 5.53 0.00 17.56
CA VAL A 232 6.54 0.99 17.11
C VAL A 232 6.01 2.41 17.27
N ALA A 233 4.79 2.66 16.82
CA ALA A 233 4.17 3.98 16.94
C ALA A 233 4.07 4.42 18.40
N GLN A 234 3.62 3.54 19.29
CA GLN A 234 3.54 3.81 20.74
C GLN A 234 4.90 4.13 21.35
N LEU A 235 5.94 3.36 21.00
CA LEU A 235 7.30 3.56 21.51
C LEU A 235 7.92 4.89 21.04
N LEU A 236 7.76 5.23 19.76
CA LEU A 236 8.24 6.50 19.21
C LEU A 236 7.50 7.70 19.81
N GLN A 237 6.17 7.60 19.98
CA GLN A 237 5.38 8.64 20.63
C GLN A 237 5.80 8.85 22.09
N ALA A 238 6.10 7.78 22.82
CA ALA A 238 6.63 7.86 24.19
C ALA A 238 8.01 8.54 24.27
N LYS A 239 8.76 8.61 23.14
CA LYS A 239 10.01 9.37 22.98
C LYS A 239 9.81 10.78 22.41
N GLY A 240 8.55 11.24 22.30
CA GLY A 240 8.23 12.57 21.81
C GLY A 240 8.30 12.73 20.28
N VAL A 241 8.37 11.64 19.50
CA VAL A 241 8.31 11.69 18.05
C VAL A 241 6.84 11.79 17.61
N GLN A 242 6.55 12.67 16.67
CA GLN A 242 5.23 12.69 16.02
C GLN A 242 5.11 11.50 15.07
N VAL A 243 4.10 10.65 15.25
CA VAL A 243 3.92 9.46 14.41
C VAL A 243 2.60 9.54 13.66
N LEU A 244 2.68 9.35 12.35
CA LEU A 244 1.53 9.09 11.48
C LEU A 244 1.58 7.65 11.01
N MET A 245 0.42 7.01 10.92
CA MET A 245 0.32 5.66 10.38
C MET A 245 -0.58 5.66 9.15
N THR A 246 -0.21 4.89 8.13
CA THR A 246 -1.05 4.74 6.93
C THR A 246 -2.35 4.00 7.21
N ARG A 247 -2.31 3.07 8.17
CA ARG A 247 -3.48 2.41 8.77
C ARG A 247 -3.21 2.07 10.24
N THR A 248 -4.26 2.02 11.04
CA THR A 248 -4.21 1.64 12.47
C THR A 248 -5.17 0.50 12.79
N SER A 249 -5.77 -0.10 11.78
CA SER A 249 -6.73 -1.22 11.89
C SER A 249 -6.70 -2.05 10.61
N GLU A 250 -7.52 -3.11 10.56
CA GLU A 250 -7.70 -3.97 9.38
C GLU A 250 -8.50 -3.25 8.29
N VAL A 251 -7.87 -2.29 7.61
CA VAL A 251 -8.41 -1.57 6.45
C VAL A 251 -7.47 -1.72 5.27
N ASP A 252 -8.01 -1.80 4.05
CA ASP A 252 -7.23 -1.78 2.84
C ASP A 252 -6.86 -0.34 2.48
N VAL A 253 -5.58 -0.10 2.28
CA VAL A 253 -5.03 1.18 1.82
C VAL A 253 -4.15 0.93 0.62
N ASP A 254 -4.53 1.46 -0.54
CA ASP A 254 -3.73 1.36 -1.76
C ASP A 254 -2.35 2.03 -1.62
N LEU A 255 -1.40 1.64 -2.49
CA LEU A 255 -0.03 2.15 -2.42
C LEU A 255 0.09 3.68 -2.65
N PRO A 256 -0.67 4.32 -3.59
CA PRO A 256 -0.57 5.77 -3.76
C PRO A 256 -0.97 6.58 -2.53
N PRO A 257 -2.08 6.30 -1.82
CA PRO A 257 -2.42 6.96 -0.57
C PRO A 257 -1.34 6.85 0.53
N ARG A 258 -0.64 5.71 0.63
CA ARG A 258 0.46 5.52 1.59
C ARG A 258 1.59 6.51 1.33
N ALA A 259 2.07 6.58 0.09
CA ALA A 259 3.10 7.53 -0.31
C ALA A 259 2.63 9.00 -0.24
N ALA A 260 1.39 9.28 -0.62
CA ALA A 260 0.81 10.61 -0.55
C ALA A 260 0.71 11.14 0.89
N LEU A 261 0.28 10.30 1.83
CA LEU A 261 0.26 10.64 3.27
C LEU A 261 1.67 11.02 3.74
N ALA A 262 2.67 10.22 3.40
CA ALA A 262 4.04 10.48 3.78
C ALA A 262 4.53 11.82 3.21
N ASN A 263 4.36 12.05 1.91
CA ASN A 263 4.83 13.25 1.22
C ASN A 263 4.14 14.54 1.69
N SER A 264 2.83 14.47 1.99
CA SER A 264 2.07 15.65 2.45
C SER A 264 2.26 15.95 3.94
N SER A 265 2.82 15.03 4.71
CA SER A 265 2.95 15.17 6.16
C SER A 265 4.17 15.99 6.59
N GLY A 266 5.17 16.18 5.72
CA GLY A 266 6.47 16.72 6.08
C GLY A 266 7.24 15.81 7.06
N ALA A 267 7.12 14.49 6.89
CA ALA A 267 7.82 13.53 7.73
C ALA A 267 9.32 13.50 7.44
N ASP A 268 10.11 13.26 8.50
CA ASP A 268 11.56 13.11 8.42
C ASP A 268 11.97 11.72 7.93
N LEU A 269 11.20 10.68 8.29
CA LEU A 269 11.43 9.28 7.89
C LEU A 269 10.12 8.59 7.52
N PHE A 270 10.22 7.60 6.63
CA PHE A 270 9.15 6.68 6.29
C PHE A 270 9.64 5.22 6.43
N LEU A 271 8.89 4.39 7.14
CA LEU A 271 9.16 2.96 7.24
C LEU A 271 7.90 2.15 6.90
N SER A 272 7.98 1.35 5.84
CA SER A 272 7.00 0.31 5.53
C SER A 272 7.40 -1.00 6.20
N VAL A 273 6.45 -1.66 6.86
CA VAL A 273 6.68 -2.86 7.66
C VAL A 273 5.95 -4.03 7.02
N HIS A 274 6.70 -5.08 6.70
CA HIS A 274 6.28 -6.29 6.00
C HIS A 274 6.84 -7.56 6.65
N ALA A 275 6.32 -8.71 6.24
CA ALA A 275 6.87 -10.02 6.56
C ALA A 275 6.81 -10.89 5.31
N ASN A 276 7.98 -11.28 4.83
CA ASN A 276 8.19 -11.97 3.56
C ASN A 276 7.56 -13.36 3.53
N ALA A 277 7.40 -13.90 2.35
CA ALA A 277 7.02 -15.29 2.14
C ALA A 277 7.58 -15.82 0.82
N LEU A 278 7.78 -17.13 0.78
CA LEU A 278 8.08 -17.86 -0.44
C LEU A 278 7.06 -19.02 -0.56
N SER A 279 7.40 -20.07 -1.22
CA SER A 279 6.58 -21.29 -1.27
C SER A 279 6.61 -22.01 0.08
N MET A 280 5.47 -22.54 0.52
CA MET A 280 5.38 -23.48 1.67
C MET A 280 6.22 -24.75 1.48
N ALA A 281 6.62 -25.08 0.24
CA ALA A 281 7.55 -26.15 -0.06
C ALA A 281 9.03 -25.78 0.19
N ARG A 282 9.31 -24.55 0.59
CA ARG A 282 10.65 -24.03 0.88
C ARG A 282 10.71 -23.42 2.29
N PRO A 283 10.45 -24.20 3.35
CA PRO A 283 10.51 -23.72 4.73
C PRO A 283 11.94 -23.42 5.19
N ASP A 284 12.94 -23.91 4.46
CA ASP A 284 14.36 -23.61 4.62
C ASP A 284 14.72 -22.13 4.36
N VAL A 285 13.84 -21.38 3.65
CA VAL A 285 14.08 -19.96 3.34
C VAL A 285 13.61 -19.10 4.50
N ASN A 286 14.57 -18.43 5.12
CA ASN A 286 14.41 -17.56 6.28
C ASN A 286 15.26 -16.30 6.12
N GLY A 287 15.13 -15.34 7.01
CA GLY A 287 16.02 -14.21 7.15
C GLY A 287 15.32 -12.85 7.06
N ILE A 288 16.05 -11.83 7.47
CA ILE A 288 15.61 -10.45 7.55
C ILE A 288 16.27 -9.67 6.43
N GLU A 289 15.49 -8.83 5.74
CA GLU A 289 16.01 -7.92 4.72
C GLU A 289 15.30 -6.57 4.78
N THR A 290 16.04 -5.50 4.50
CA THR A 290 15.48 -4.16 4.49
C THR A 290 15.79 -3.50 3.15
N PHE A 291 14.77 -3.01 2.49
CA PHE A 291 14.87 -2.41 1.16
C PHE A 291 14.86 -0.89 1.24
N TYR A 292 15.64 -0.25 0.38
CA TYR A 292 15.67 1.20 0.18
C TYR A 292 15.72 1.54 -1.31
N PHE A 293 15.43 2.81 -1.65
CA PHE A 293 15.52 3.28 -3.03
C PHE A 293 16.43 4.52 -3.10
N ASP A 294 17.51 4.39 -3.87
CA ASP A 294 18.37 5.42 -4.49
C ASP A 294 18.74 6.67 -3.66
N SER A 295 19.03 6.51 -2.35
CA SER A 295 19.48 7.62 -1.52
C SER A 295 20.43 7.13 -0.43
N PRO A 296 21.58 7.81 -0.19
CA PRO A 296 22.49 7.47 0.91
C PRO A 296 21.79 7.49 2.29
N ARG A 297 20.87 8.45 2.51
CA ARG A 297 20.10 8.54 3.75
C ARG A 297 19.08 7.40 3.90
N ALA A 298 18.41 7.02 2.80
CA ALA A 298 17.53 5.85 2.80
C ALA A 298 18.31 4.56 3.07
N ARG A 299 19.54 4.43 2.52
CA ARG A 299 20.45 3.33 2.81
C ARG A 299 20.82 3.30 4.30
N ALA A 300 21.18 4.43 4.87
CA ALA A 300 21.53 4.52 6.29
C ALA A 300 20.35 4.12 7.20
N LEU A 301 19.13 4.57 6.85
CA LEU A 301 17.90 4.13 7.53
C LEU A 301 17.71 2.62 7.45
N ALA A 302 17.82 2.05 6.23
CA ALA A 302 17.65 0.61 6.02
C ALA A 302 18.71 -0.20 6.81
N GLN A 303 19.96 0.25 6.83
CA GLN A 303 21.04 -0.41 7.58
C GLN A 303 20.79 -0.36 9.09
N ALA A 304 20.44 0.81 9.63
CA ALA A 304 20.17 0.96 11.06
C ALA A 304 18.99 0.08 11.54
N VAL A 305 17.92 -0.01 10.74
CA VAL A 305 16.78 -0.90 11.06
C VAL A 305 17.18 -2.37 10.93
N GLN A 306 17.90 -2.74 9.86
CA GLN A 306 18.39 -4.10 9.63
C GLN A 306 19.22 -4.61 10.81
N GLU A 307 20.21 -3.86 11.23
CA GLU A 307 21.13 -4.22 12.32
C GLU A 307 20.38 -4.47 13.63
N GLU A 308 19.48 -3.57 14.01
CA GLU A 308 18.73 -3.67 15.26
C GLU A 308 17.74 -4.85 15.26
N VAL A 309 17.08 -5.11 14.12
CA VAL A 309 16.13 -6.23 13.98
C VAL A 309 16.87 -7.57 14.01
N LEU A 310 18.02 -7.67 13.38
CA LEU A 310 18.88 -8.86 13.45
C LEU A 310 19.36 -9.15 14.88
N ALA A 311 19.73 -8.12 15.63
CA ALA A 311 20.20 -8.27 16.99
C ALA A 311 19.19 -8.94 17.94
N VAL A 312 17.88 -8.82 17.64
CA VAL A 312 16.79 -9.45 18.41
C VAL A 312 16.26 -10.74 17.81
N SER A 313 16.82 -11.17 16.68
CA SER A 313 16.41 -12.35 15.90
C SER A 313 17.57 -13.33 15.72
N PRO A 314 18.13 -13.88 16.79
CA PRO A 314 19.34 -14.72 16.72
C PRO A 314 19.10 -15.95 15.85
N GLY A 315 20.02 -16.20 14.90
CA GLY A 315 19.98 -17.31 13.97
C GLY A 315 19.11 -17.06 12.71
N SER A 316 18.35 -15.95 12.62
CA SER A 316 17.77 -15.55 11.33
C SER A 316 18.89 -15.09 10.40
N PRO A 317 18.94 -15.58 9.14
CA PRO A 317 19.92 -15.13 8.17
C PRO A 317 19.85 -13.62 7.93
N ASP A 318 21.01 -12.97 7.90
CA ASP A 318 21.13 -11.59 7.43
C ASP A 318 21.09 -11.56 5.90
N ARG A 319 19.98 -11.04 5.35
CA ARG A 319 19.82 -10.86 3.90
C ARG A 319 20.23 -9.45 3.46
N GLY A 320 20.51 -8.58 4.40
CA GLY A 320 21.10 -7.26 4.23
C GLY A 320 20.14 -6.13 3.87
N ALA A 321 20.69 -4.91 3.93
CA ALA A 321 20.04 -3.72 3.38
C ALA A 321 20.30 -3.65 1.86
N ARG A 322 19.23 -3.63 1.04
CA ARG A 322 19.30 -3.84 -0.42
C ARG A 322 18.49 -2.79 -1.17
N THR A 323 18.92 -2.47 -2.39
CA THR A 323 18.13 -1.59 -3.26
C THR A 323 16.95 -2.34 -3.86
N ALA A 324 15.78 -1.69 -3.87
CA ALA A 324 14.58 -2.20 -4.55
C ALA A 324 13.69 -1.07 -5.07
N ARG A 325 12.79 -1.40 -5.98
CA ARG A 325 11.88 -0.42 -6.62
C ARG A 325 10.44 -0.56 -6.14
N PHE A 326 10.22 -0.92 -4.86
CA PHE A 326 8.88 -0.94 -4.29
C PHE A 326 8.23 0.44 -4.41
N TYR A 327 6.93 0.46 -4.68
CA TYR A 327 6.23 1.71 -4.97
C TYR A 327 6.38 2.72 -3.84
N VAL A 328 6.11 2.32 -2.59
CA VAL A 328 6.07 3.22 -1.44
C VAL A 328 7.43 3.88 -1.15
N ILE A 329 8.54 3.14 -1.23
CA ILE A 329 9.88 3.69 -1.01
C ILE A 329 10.44 4.47 -2.21
N ARG A 330 9.90 4.24 -3.41
CA ARG A 330 10.28 4.97 -4.62
C ARG A 330 9.51 6.28 -4.79
N ARG A 331 8.31 6.38 -4.22
CA ARG A 331 7.40 7.52 -4.40
C ARG A 331 7.34 8.46 -3.19
N THR A 332 7.98 8.12 -2.11
CA THR A 332 8.21 9.00 -0.96
C THR A 332 9.43 9.90 -1.19
N THR A 333 9.40 11.11 -0.63
CA THR A 333 10.42 12.14 -0.85
C THR A 333 11.44 12.25 0.30
N MET A 334 11.11 11.72 1.48
CA MET A 334 12.01 11.61 2.62
C MET A 334 12.80 10.31 2.58
N PRO A 335 13.85 10.14 3.41
CA PRO A 335 14.51 8.85 3.61
C PRO A 335 13.49 7.77 3.95
N SER A 336 13.43 6.71 3.14
CA SER A 336 12.41 5.68 3.23
C SER A 336 12.98 4.27 3.09
N ALA A 337 12.44 3.35 3.88
CA ALA A 337 12.80 1.94 3.85
C ALA A 337 11.56 1.05 3.93
N LEU A 338 11.70 -0.20 3.46
CA LEU A 338 10.74 -1.28 3.61
C LEU A 338 11.44 -2.44 4.30
N LEU A 339 10.96 -2.80 5.47
CA LEU A 339 11.48 -3.89 6.29
C LEU A 339 10.67 -5.16 6.06
N GLU A 340 11.34 -6.26 5.75
CA GLU A 340 10.84 -7.63 5.81
C GLU A 340 11.37 -8.30 7.09
N MET A 341 10.51 -8.45 8.09
CA MET A 341 10.88 -8.88 9.45
C MET A 341 11.24 -10.36 9.58
N GLY A 342 11.16 -11.12 8.49
CA GLY A 342 11.35 -12.56 8.42
C GLY A 342 10.34 -13.20 7.48
N PHE A 343 10.45 -14.52 7.26
CA PHE A 343 9.60 -15.27 6.33
C PHE A 343 8.47 -15.97 7.09
N LEU A 344 7.22 -15.64 6.77
CA LEU A 344 6.04 -16.33 7.30
C LEU A 344 5.96 -17.80 6.91
N THR A 345 6.65 -18.18 5.82
CA THR A 345 6.77 -19.56 5.33
C THR A 345 8.06 -20.23 5.81
N GLY A 346 8.93 -19.54 6.52
CA GLY A 346 10.20 -20.04 7.02
C GLY A 346 10.04 -20.78 8.35
N GLU A 347 10.63 -21.95 8.47
CA GLU A 347 10.54 -22.79 9.69
C GLU A 347 11.16 -22.13 10.92
N LEU A 348 12.12 -21.24 10.74
CA LEU A 348 12.81 -20.47 11.78
C LEU A 348 12.03 -19.19 12.14
N ASP A 349 11.57 -18.45 11.12
CA ASP A 349 11.01 -17.12 11.30
C ASP A 349 9.53 -17.15 11.65
N ALA A 350 8.73 -18.07 11.06
CA ALA A 350 7.30 -18.11 11.27
C ALA A 350 6.91 -18.34 12.75
N PRO A 351 7.52 -19.28 13.50
CA PRO A 351 7.22 -19.43 14.94
C PRO A 351 7.56 -18.16 15.74
N ARG A 352 8.60 -17.44 15.37
CA ARG A 352 8.99 -16.17 16.01
C ARG A 352 7.99 -15.05 15.71
N LEU A 353 7.61 -14.90 14.45
CA LEU A 353 6.61 -13.92 14.04
C LEU A 353 5.22 -14.22 14.66
N ALA A 354 4.93 -15.50 14.96
CA ALA A 354 3.75 -15.90 15.71
C ALA A 354 3.82 -15.56 17.20
N ASP A 355 5.05 -15.44 17.79
CA ASP A 355 5.27 -15.15 19.20
C ASP A 355 5.08 -13.66 19.51
N PRO A 356 4.09 -13.26 20.32
CA PRO A 356 3.91 -11.86 20.73
C PRO A 356 5.11 -11.25 21.42
N ALA A 357 5.88 -12.05 22.18
CA ALA A 357 7.08 -11.56 22.85
C ALA A 357 8.20 -11.23 21.86
N HIS A 358 8.31 -12.00 20.77
CA HIS A 358 9.25 -11.67 19.70
C HIS A 358 8.80 -10.44 18.93
N ARG A 359 7.51 -10.31 18.55
CA ARG A 359 6.99 -9.09 17.92
C ARG A 359 7.26 -7.84 18.75
N ARG A 360 7.17 -7.94 20.07
CA ARG A 360 7.55 -6.86 20.98
C ARG A 360 9.04 -6.51 20.91
N ARG A 361 9.93 -7.51 20.83
CA ARG A 361 11.37 -7.29 20.63
C ARG A 361 11.65 -6.61 19.28
N LEU A 362 10.97 -7.04 18.22
CA LEU A 362 11.04 -6.40 16.91
C LEU A 362 10.61 -4.93 16.97
N ALA A 363 9.50 -4.62 17.65
CA ALA A 363 9.04 -3.23 17.80
C ALA A 363 10.06 -2.35 18.52
N LEU A 364 10.70 -2.85 19.58
CA LEU A 364 11.76 -2.15 20.29
C LEU A 364 13.00 -1.94 19.41
N ALA A 365 13.40 -2.95 18.64
CA ALA A 365 14.54 -2.89 17.74
C ALA A 365 14.29 -1.89 16.58
N ILE A 366 13.15 -1.96 15.94
CA ILE A 366 12.74 -1.02 14.89
C ILE A 366 12.75 0.41 15.43
N SER A 367 12.15 0.62 16.60
CA SER A 367 12.11 1.95 17.22
C SER A 367 13.51 2.47 17.53
N ARG A 368 14.44 1.61 18.00
CA ARG A 368 15.82 1.98 18.25
C ARG A 368 16.54 2.37 16.96
N GLY A 369 16.39 1.60 15.88
CA GLY A 369 16.97 1.92 14.58
C GLY A 369 16.50 3.29 14.05
N LEU A 370 15.19 3.55 14.12
CA LEU A 370 14.61 4.84 13.72
C LEU A 370 15.14 6.01 14.56
N LEU A 371 15.17 5.86 15.90
CA LEU A 371 15.66 6.90 16.80
C LEU A 371 17.16 7.17 16.62
N ASN A 372 17.97 6.15 16.34
CA ASN A 372 19.39 6.32 16.04
C ASN A 372 19.61 7.19 14.79
N VAL A 373 18.83 6.96 13.72
CA VAL A 373 18.89 7.77 12.50
C VAL A 373 18.46 9.22 12.77
N LEU A 374 17.37 9.43 13.51
CA LEU A 374 16.89 10.77 13.85
C LEU A 374 17.91 11.58 14.67
N ARG A 375 18.68 10.92 15.56
CA ARG A 375 19.75 11.57 16.34
C ARG A 375 20.92 12.04 15.50
N GLN A 376 21.25 11.33 14.42
CA GLN A 376 22.34 11.68 13.50
C GLN A 376 21.94 12.79 12.52
N GLY A 377 20.67 13.11 12.46
CA GLY A 377 20.05 14.01 11.48
C GLY A 377 19.55 13.22 10.26
N PRO A 378 18.27 13.37 9.90
CA PRO A 378 17.67 12.69 8.75
C PRO A 378 18.19 13.15 7.40
#